data_6f31e68a42e17e88e534c2d5fd43f45f
#
_entry.id   6f31e68a42e17e88e534c2d5fd43f45f
#
_cell.length_a   1.000
_cell.length_b   1.000
_cell.length_c   1.000
_cell.angle_alpha   90.00
_cell.angle_beta   90.00
_cell.angle_gamma   90.00
#
_symmetry.space_group_name_H-M   'P 1'
#
loop_
_entity.id
_entity.type
_entity.pdbx_description
1 polymer ?
#
loop_
_entity_poly.entity_id
_entity_poly.type
_entity_poly.pdbx_seq_one_letter_code
_entity_poly.pdbx_strand_id
1 'polypeptide(L)' 'MPLIKLNRINKGGEILVNSGDIIFIEVESRTTTVQLPNLLFSVEESPQHIAQQIEEIETARIRNAIQTSGLVK' A
#
# COMPACT_ATOMS: atom_id res chain seq x y z
N MET A 1 2.75 -7.93 -8.78
CA MET A 1 3.13 -6.73 -8.08
C MET A 1 2.05 -6.31 -7.11
N PRO A 2 2.40 -5.96 -5.87
CA PRO A 2 1.39 -5.63 -4.88
C PRO A 2 0.81 -4.24 -5.12
N LEU A 3 -0.43 -4.20 -5.55
CA LEU A 3 -1.14 -2.94 -5.73
C LEU A 3 -2.06 -2.72 -4.55
N ILE A 4 -2.02 -1.52 -4.01
CA ILE A 4 -2.94 -1.12 -2.95
C ILE A 4 -3.85 -0.01 -3.48
N LYS A 5 -5.03 0.06 -2.91
CA LYS A 5 -6.04 1.03 -3.33
C LYS A 5 -6.11 2.17 -2.33
N LEU A 6 -5.95 3.39 -2.81
CA LEU A 6 -6.00 4.58 -1.98
C LEU A 6 -6.97 5.58 -2.60
N ASN A 7 -7.51 6.45 -1.77
CA ASN A 7 -8.43 7.48 -2.22
C ASN A 7 -7.77 8.85 -2.07
N ARG A 8 -7.54 9.51 -3.20
CA ARG A 8 -6.91 10.82 -3.19
C ARG A 8 -7.89 11.89 -2.70
N ILE A 9 -7.39 12.79 -1.88
CA ILE A 9 -8.23 13.83 -1.29
C ILE A 9 -8.59 14.90 -2.31
N ASN A 10 -7.59 15.46 -2.97
CA ASN A 10 -7.81 16.64 -3.80
C ASN A 10 -8.51 16.35 -5.12
N LYS A 11 -8.29 15.19 -5.68
CA LYS A 11 -8.87 14.84 -6.97
C LYS A 11 -10.04 13.88 -6.84
N GLY A 12 -10.34 13.47 -5.60
CA GLY A 12 -11.54 12.68 -5.33
C GLY A 12 -11.65 11.42 -6.16
N GLY A 13 -10.69 10.55 -6.10
CA GLY A 13 -10.79 9.32 -6.86
C GLY A 13 -9.84 8.26 -6.35
N GLU A 14 -10.18 7.02 -6.65
CA GLU A 14 -9.32 5.89 -6.31
C GLU A 14 -8.06 5.92 -7.16
N ILE A 15 -6.98 5.48 -6.57
CA ILE A 15 -5.73 5.29 -7.28
C ILE A 15 -5.14 3.97 -6.83
N LEU A 16 -4.62 3.21 -7.77
CA LEU A 16 -3.90 1.97 -7.47
C LEU A 16 -2.41 2.28 -7.46
N VAL A 17 -1.75 1.91 -6.39
CA VAL A 17 -0.35 2.23 -6.17
C VAL A 17 0.42 0.95 -5.89
N ASN A 18 1.56 0.80 -6.55
CA ASN A 18 2.47 -0.29 -6.25
C ASN A 18 3.14 0.03 -4.91
N SER A 19 2.86 -0.78 -3.89
CA SER A 19 3.38 -0.53 -2.56
C SER A 19 4.90 -0.51 -2.53
N GLY A 20 5.55 -1.21 -3.45
CA GLY A 20 7.00 -1.22 -3.54
C GLY A 20 7.60 0.09 -4.03
N ASP A 21 6.78 0.96 -4.62
CA ASP A 21 7.25 2.27 -5.10
C ASP A 21 7.12 3.36 -4.05
N ILE A 22 6.47 3.08 -2.93
CA ILE A 22 6.29 4.08 -1.88
C ILE A 22 7.62 4.33 -1.19
N ILE A 23 8.05 5.58 -1.20
CA ILE A 23 9.30 5.98 -0.57
C ILE A 23 9.07 6.24 0.90
N PHE A 24 8.04 7.02 1.22
CA PHE A 24 7.67 7.26 2.61
C PHE A 24 6.21 7.70 2.68
N ILE A 25 5.65 7.60 3.87
CA ILE A 25 4.30 8.03 4.18
C ILE A 25 4.42 8.89 5.44
N GLU A 26 3.80 10.07 5.41
CA GLU A 26 3.81 10.94 6.59
C GLU A 26 2.44 11.55 6.81
N VAL A 27 2.20 11.99 8.04
CA VAL A 27 0.96 12.67 8.39
C VAL A 27 1.29 14.13 8.65
N GLU A 28 0.59 15.00 7.95
CA GLU A 28 0.75 16.42 8.10
C GLU A 28 -0.64 17.04 8.12
N SER A 29 -0.96 17.80 9.17
CA SER A 29 -2.25 18.46 9.32
C SER A 29 -3.43 17.49 9.15
N ARG A 30 -3.32 16.30 9.74
CA ARG A 30 -4.33 15.24 9.68
C ARG A 30 -4.49 14.65 8.28
N THR A 31 -3.57 14.92 7.41
CA THR A 31 -3.59 14.41 6.06
C THR A 31 -2.43 13.44 5.87
N THR A 32 -2.73 12.28 5.29
CA THR A 32 -1.69 11.31 4.98
C THR A 32 -1.10 11.61 3.61
N THR A 33 0.20 11.84 3.56
CA THR A 33 0.91 12.14 2.33
C THR A 33 1.76 10.95 1.93
N VAL A 34 1.68 10.57 0.67
CA VAL A 34 2.41 9.43 0.12
C VAL A 34 3.36 9.93 -0.95
N GLN A 35 4.64 9.57 -0.80
CA GLN A 35 5.67 9.95 -1.76
C GLN A 35 6.04 8.77 -2.64
N LEU A 36 5.87 8.94 -3.94
CA LEU A 36 6.33 8.00 -4.95
C LEU A 36 7.49 8.66 -5.71
N PRO A 37 8.24 7.90 -6.52
CA PRO A 37 9.40 8.47 -7.21
C PRO A 37 9.10 9.70 -8.05
N ASN A 38 7.93 9.73 -8.71
CA ASN A 38 7.59 10.85 -9.58
C ASN A 38 6.30 11.56 -9.16
N LEU A 39 5.79 11.25 -7.99
CA LEU A 39 4.48 11.77 -7.60
C LEU A 39 4.38 11.87 -6.08
N LEU A 40 3.80 12.98 -5.64
CA LEU A 40 3.49 13.20 -4.23
C LEU A 40 2.02 13.56 -4.15
N PHE A 41 1.27 12.86 -3.31
CA PHE A 41 -0.16 13.14 -3.18
C PHE A 41 -0.67 12.79 -1.79
N SER A 42 -1.84 13.32 -1.47
CA SER A 42 -2.48 13.11 -0.18
C SER A 42 -3.68 12.19 -0.34
N VAL A 43 -3.89 11.33 0.64
CA VAL A 43 -4.96 10.34 0.62
C VAL A 43 -5.79 10.41 1.89
N GLU A 44 -6.98 9.81 1.83
CA GLU A 44 -7.88 9.78 2.96
C GLU A 44 -7.51 8.73 4.00
N GLU A 45 -6.85 7.68 3.56
CA GLU A 45 -6.48 6.58 4.44
C GLU A 45 -5.41 7.00 5.45
N SER A 46 -5.46 6.41 6.64
CA SER A 46 -4.42 6.63 7.63
C SER A 46 -3.17 5.82 7.30
N PRO A 47 -2.00 6.21 7.82
CA PRO A 47 -0.80 5.40 7.61
C PRO A 47 -0.98 3.98 8.12
N GLN A 48 -1.72 3.79 9.21
CA GLN A 48 -1.98 2.48 9.77
C GLN A 48 -2.79 1.63 8.79
N HIS A 49 -3.77 2.24 8.13
CA HIS A 49 -4.59 1.52 7.15
C HIS A 49 -3.76 1.11 5.95
N ILE A 50 -2.89 2.00 5.48
CA ILE A 50 -2.01 1.69 4.37
C ILE A 50 -1.05 0.57 4.73
N ALA A 51 -0.46 0.66 5.91
CA ALA A 51 0.45 -0.38 6.40
C ALA A 51 -0.27 -1.72 6.51
N GLN A 52 -1.51 -1.71 6.96
CA GLN A 52 -2.29 -2.92 7.07
C GLN A 52 -2.55 -3.56 5.71
N GLN A 53 -2.88 -2.75 4.71
CA GLN A 53 -3.07 -3.26 3.35
C GLN A 53 -1.81 -3.94 2.82
N ILE A 54 -0.67 -3.30 3.03
CA ILE A 54 0.61 -3.85 2.59
C ILE A 54 0.90 -5.16 3.30
N GLU A 55 0.68 -5.18 4.61
CA GLU A 55 0.91 -6.37 5.41
C GLU A 55 0.02 -7.52 4.98
N GLU A 56 -1.24 -7.24 4.69
CA GLU A 56 -2.16 -8.28 4.23
C GLU A 56 -1.71 -8.88 2.90
N ILE A 57 -1.23 -8.06 1.98
CA ILE A 57 -0.74 -8.53 0.70
C ILE A 57 0.50 -9.39 0.88
N GLU A 58 1.43 -8.96 1.71
CA GLU A 58 2.65 -9.71 1.97
C GLU A 58 2.37 -11.02 2.69
N THR A 59 1.44 -11.00 3.63
CA THR A 59 1.04 -12.20 4.35
C THR A 59 0.42 -13.22 3.39
N ALA A 60 -0.44 -12.78 2.50
CA ALA A 60 -1.06 -13.66 1.51
C ALA A 60 0.00 -14.26 0.59
N ARG A 61 0.97 -13.45 0.17
CA ARG A 61 2.06 -13.93 -0.68
C ARG A 61 2.90 -14.98 0.01
N ILE A 62 3.26 -14.74 1.27
CA ILE A 62 4.04 -15.68 2.05
C ILE A 62 3.27 -16.97 2.26
N ARG A 63 1.98 -16.85 2.58
CA ARG A 63 1.13 -18.02 2.77
C ARG A 63 1.07 -18.87 1.51
N ASN A 64 0.90 -18.23 0.36
CA ASN A 64 0.85 -18.95 -0.91
C ASN A 64 2.18 -19.63 -1.21
N ALA A 65 3.27 -18.97 -0.93
CA ALA A 65 4.60 -19.54 -1.14
C ALA A 65 4.82 -20.75 -0.24
N ILE A 66 4.41 -20.65 1.01
CA ILE A 66 4.55 -21.75 1.95
C ILE A 66 3.70 -22.95 1.52
N GLN A 67 2.47 -22.71 1.09
CA GLN A 67 1.60 -23.77 0.60
C GLN A 67 2.21 -24.47 -0.60
N THR A 68 2.74 -23.71 -1.53
CA THR A 68 3.37 -24.28 -2.71
C THR A 68 4.60 -25.08 -2.33
N SER A 69 5.42 -24.56 -1.44
CA SER A 69 6.61 -25.26 -0.97
C SER A 69 6.25 -26.53 -0.20
N GLY A 70 5.18 -26.45 0.58
CA GLY A 70 4.72 -27.59 1.37
C GLY A 70 4.29 -28.75 0.50
N LEU A 71 3.74 -28.46 -0.65
CA LEU A 71 3.30 -29.50 -1.58
C LEU A 71 4.46 -30.24 -2.23
N VAL A 72 5.60 -29.60 -2.29
CA VAL A 72 6.77 -30.18 -2.93
C VAL A 72 7.41 -31.24 -2.05
N LYS A 73 7.18 -31.14 -0.76
CA LYS A 73 7.70 -32.12 0.15
C LYS A 73 6.94 -33.44 0.02
#